data_73661564c25c4f63c5253b58cafa0010
#
_entry.id   73661564c25c4f63c5253b58cafa0010
#
_cell.length_a   1.000
_cell.length_b   1.000
_cell.length_c   1.000
_cell.angle_alpha   90.00
_cell.angle_beta   90.00
_cell.angle_gamma   90.00
#
_symmetry.space_group_name_H-M   'P 1'
#
loop_
_entity.id
_entity.type
_entity.pdbx_description
1 polymer ?
#
loop_
_entity_poly.entity_id
_entity_poly.type
_entity_poly.pdbx_seq_one_letter_code
_entity_poly.pdbx_strand_id
1 'polypeptide(L)'
;MLLVYGPRSTTYDFGPDHPLTPRRFGPGIALLRAVGAEPGLAPEPAPDDELLWCHTPRYIQTVRRLSADPFGLPEAGIGEGGDDPPFPGMHEAGATVAGGSIRAVEAILRGDVEHAFHPGGGLHHAMPDRASGFCIYDDPALAIARARRDGLRVLYVDVDVHHGDGVQAIHRSDPGVLTLSIHESGRYLFPGTGGVGEMGEGVAAGTTVNVPLEPATGEGPWLAAVRSLLPELAAAFGPDIIVSQHGADSHAWDPLAHLRVTTTAMGEAARIVDAVAHRYAGGRWLATGGGGYDAYRVVPRAWSLVWLAGAHRDVPDVTPLGWRERWATEAARYGQAPMPETFVDLPNAGIPSSDEQAAAEVRSLRTVALVRELAVPRLLREARDRGWWDPLATPSRAPASTSQARGPNGTGAASILASIDPEIWARLTLAARVVAPCDPADGHALVGAAIRDGARVSAAVDGTLVVGLAVSHSRAGARAGTGAGNGAGTGELLALGVAPAWCRRGIAGALLGAHVASAGPGETVQAAMVTVAERDPMEPLDLADRMSIARRLLERAGYRVGPADGDLRTADPSALRAVRTAR
;
A
#
# COMPACT_ATOMS: atom_id res chain seq x y z
N MET A 1 -5.05 10.63 -11.95
CA MET A 1 -5.82 10.58 -10.69
C MET A 1 -7.08 11.44 -10.81
N LEU A 2 -8.25 10.93 -10.43
CA LEU A 2 -9.53 11.65 -10.43
C LEU A 2 -9.67 12.45 -9.14
N LEU A 3 -9.95 13.77 -9.22
CA LEU A 3 -10.25 14.59 -8.05
C LEU A 3 -11.76 14.67 -7.84
N VAL A 4 -12.25 14.27 -6.67
CA VAL A 4 -13.66 14.37 -6.26
C VAL A 4 -13.86 15.67 -5.50
N TYR A 5 -14.46 16.65 -6.13
CA TYR A 5 -14.79 17.94 -5.53
C TYR A 5 -15.86 18.68 -6.35
N GLY A 6 -16.78 19.33 -5.68
CA GLY A 6 -17.84 20.13 -6.31
C GLY A 6 -18.52 21.09 -5.33
N PRO A 7 -19.53 21.83 -5.77
CA PRO A 7 -20.20 22.83 -4.92
C PRO A 7 -20.78 22.25 -3.62
N ARG A 8 -21.22 20.99 -3.63
CA ARG A 8 -21.77 20.33 -2.44
C ARG A 8 -20.71 19.87 -1.44
N SER A 9 -19.42 19.83 -1.81
CA SER A 9 -18.33 19.39 -0.90
C SER A 9 -18.18 20.28 0.34
N THR A 10 -18.70 21.51 0.32
CA THR A 10 -18.60 22.45 1.44
C THR A 10 -19.89 22.53 2.28
N THR A 11 -20.89 21.68 2.03
CA THR A 11 -22.16 21.69 2.78
C THR A 11 -22.10 20.90 4.08
N TYR A 12 -21.06 20.09 4.29
CA TYR A 12 -20.80 19.39 5.53
C TYR A 12 -20.16 20.38 6.53
N ASP A 13 -20.99 21.04 7.32
CA ASP A 13 -20.59 22.17 8.15
C ASP A 13 -21.34 22.19 9.49
N PHE A 14 -20.63 21.85 10.54
CA PHE A 14 -21.13 21.89 11.93
C PHE A 14 -21.20 23.30 12.53
N GLY A 15 -20.78 24.31 11.79
CA GLY A 15 -20.78 25.71 12.24
C GLY A 15 -19.38 26.30 12.47
N PRO A 16 -19.30 27.59 12.74
CA PRO A 16 -18.04 28.36 12.69
C PRO A 16 -17.02 27.99 13.77
N ASP A 17 -17.48 27.47 14.90
CA ASP A 17 -16.64 27.17 16.06
C ASP A 17 -16.22 25.68 16.10
N HIS A 18 -16.74 24.88 15.18
CA HIS A 18 -16.41 23.46 15.13
C HIS A 18 -15.03 23.22 14.50
N PRO A 19 -14.21 22.29 15.05
CA PRO A 19 -12.87 21.99 14.51
C PRO A 19 -12.91 21.53 13.05
N LEU A 20 -13.79 20.57 12.73
CA LEU A 20 -13.97 20.12 11.34
C LEU A 20 -14.76 21.18 10.57
N THR A 21 -14.06 21.95 9.76
CA THR A 21 -14.61 23.12 9.07
C THR A 21 -14.43 23.05 7.56
N PRO A 22 -15.44 23.44 6.75
CA PRO A 22 -15.28 23.54 5.30
C PRO A 22 -14.30 24.63 4.86
N ARG A 23 -13.84 25.51 5.75
CA ARG A 23 -12.79 26.52 5.45
C ARG A 23 -11.55 25.89 4.83
N ARG A 24 -11.20 24.65 5.19
CA ARG A 24 -10.03 23.93 4.66
C ARG A 24 -10.10 23.70 3.15
N PHE A 25 -11.30 23.68 2.54
CA PHE A 25 -11.45 23.50 1.10
C PHE A 25 -10.92 24.70 0.30
N GLY A 26 -11.09 25.93 0.79
CA GLY A 26 -10.60 27.11 0.09
C GLY A 26 -9.11 27.02 -0.26
N PRO A 27 -8.22 27.02 0.74
CA PRO A 27 -6.79 26.91 0.53
C PRO A 27 -6.37 25.56 -0.05
N GLY A 28 -7.05 24.45 0.35
CA GLY A 28 -6.74 23.11 -0.12
C GLY A 28 -6.97 22.93 -1.62
N ILE A 29 -8.16 23.26 -2.11
CA ILE A 29 -8.48 23.15 -3.54
C ILE A 29 -7.67 24.15 -4.39
N ALA A 30 -7.40 25.35 -3.84
CA ALA A 30 -6.55 26.30 -4.54
C ALA A 30 -5.12 25.76 -4.72
N LEU A 31 -4.55 25.08 -3.72
CA LEU A 31 -3.22 24.48 -3.82
C LEU A 31 -3.21 23.24 -4.72
N LEU A 32 -4.24 22.39 -4.64
CA LEU A 32 -4.45 21.26 -5.54
C LEU A 32 -4.47 21.70 -7.01
N ARG A 33 -5.23 22.76 -7.34
CA ARG A 33 -5.24 23.33 -8.69
C ARG A 33 -3.88 23.86 -9.13
N ALA A 34 -3.15 24.46 -8.21
CA ALA A 34 -1.81 24.98 -8.53
C ALA A 34 -0.82 23.88 -8.91
N VAL A 35 -1.02 22.63 -8.44
CA VAL A 35 -0.24 21.46 -8.85
C VAL A 35 -0.90 20.68 -10.00
N GLY A 36 -1.96 21.23 -10.60
CA GLY A 36 -2.62 20.71 -11.80
C GLY A 36 -3.71 19.67 -11.53
N ALA A 37 -4.26 19.62 -10.32
CA ALA A 37 -5.44 18.82 -9.99
C ALA A 37 -6.70 19.58 -10.40
N GLU A 38 -7.47 19.02 -11.33
CA GLU A 38 -8.76 19.59 -11.71
C GLU A 38 -9.88 18.63 -11.25
N PRO A 39 -10.98 19.16 -10.67
CA PRO A 39 -12.13 18.34 -10.31
C PRO A 39 -12.73 17.62 -11.51
N GLY A 40 -12.81 16.29 -11.43
CA GLY A 40 -13.36 15.44 -12.48
C GLY A 40 -14.67 14.74 -12.08
N LEU A 41 -15.01 14.77 -10.79
CA LEU A 41 -16.25 14.21 -10.25
C LEU A 41 -16.81 15.16 -9.19
N ALA A 42 -18.02 15.70 -9.42
CA ALA A 42 -18.77 16.40 -8.40
C ALA A 42 -19.53 15.39 -7.53
N PRO A 43 -19.38 15.40 -6.19
CA PRO A 43 -20.10 14.48 -5.34
C PRO A 43 -21.60 14.84 -5.29
N GLU A 44 -22.45 13.82 -5.36
CA GLU A 44 -23.90 13.89 -5.19
C GLU A 44 -24.34 12.97 -4.04
N PRO A 45 -25.49 13.22 -3.39
CA PRO A 45 -25.94 12.41 -2.27
C PRO A 45 -26.13 10.93 -2.66
N ALA A 46 -25.56 10.04 -1.86
CA ALA A 46 -25.89 8.61 -1.95
C ALA A 46 -27.37 8.40 -1.56
N PRO A 47 -28.10 7.57 -2.30
CA PRO A 47 -29.46 7.20 -1.91
C PRO A 47 -29.45 6.30 -0.66
N ASP A 48 -30.59 6.23 0.05
CA ASP A 48 -30.68 5.49 1.32
C ASP A 48 -30.34 4.01 1.19
N ASP A 49 -30.66 3.37 0.07
CA ASP A 49 -30.33 1.97 -0.17
C ASP A 49 -28.83 1.70 -0.26
N GLU A 50 -28.01 2.69 -0.65
CA GLU A 50 -26.57 2.62 -0.58
C GLU A 50 -26.07 2.85 0.87
N LEU A 51 -26.64 3.82 1.60
CA LEU A 51 -26.31 4.07 3.01
C LEU A 51 -26.60 2.84 3.90
N LEU A 52 -27.64 2.08 3.56
CA LEU A 52 -28.01 0.82 4.24
C LEU A 52 -26.97 -0.30 4.10
N TRP A 53 -25.95 -0.15 3.26
CA TRP A 53 -24.87 -1.13 3.21
C TRP A 53 -24.03 -1.16 4.50
N CYS A 54 -23.96 -0.04 5.21
CA CYS A 54 -23.18 0.11 6.42
C CYS A 54 -23.98 0.60 7.62
N HIS A 55 -25.07 1.33 7.41
CA HIS A 55 -25.84 1.97 8.47
C HIS A 55 -27.24 1.39 8.63
N THR A 56 -27.75 1.38 9.87
CA THR A 56 -29.07 0.82 10.17
C THR A 56 -30.19 1.76 9.69
N PRO A 57 -31.37 1.21 9.30
CA PRO A 57 -32.50 2.04 8.89
C PRO A 57 -32.94 3.04 9.97
N ARG A 58 -32.87 2.62 11.25
CA ARG A 58 -33.20 3.50 12.38
C ARG A 58 -32.26 4.69 12.47
N TYR A 59 -30.97 4.44 12.29
CA TYR A 59 -29.96 5.50 12.33
C TYR A 59 -30.19 6.51 11.20
N ILE A 60 -30.38 6.06 9.97
CA ILE A 60 -30.65 6.96 8.83
C ILE A 60 -31.91 7.81 9.09
N GLN A 61 -32.96 7.22 9.67
CA GLN A 61 -34.17 7.98 10.06
C GLN A 61 -33.88 9.01 11.14
N THR A 62 -33.03 8.69 12.13
CA THR A 62 -32.61 9.64 13.17
C THR A 62 -31.82 10.81 12.56
N VAL A 63 -30.86 10.52 11.65
CA VAL A 63 -30.13 11.58 10.93
C VAL A 63 -31.07 12.48 10.15
N ARG A 64 -32.05 11.94 9.40
CA ARG A 64 -33.06 12.70 8.67
C ARG A 64 -33.92 13.59 9.58
N ARG A 65 -34.36 13.03 10.70
CA ARG A 65 -35.16 13.76 11.69
C ARG A 65 -34.40 14.95 12.24
N LEU A 66 -33.14 14.74 12.69
CA LEU A 66 -32.30 15.80 13.26
C LEU A 66 -31.74 16.76 12.19
N SER A 67 -31.64 16.32 10.95
CA SER A 67 -31.35 17.19 9.80
C SER A 67 -32.48 18.19 9.53
N ALA A 68 -33.74 17.74 9.68
CA ALA A 68 -34.94 18.59 9.49
C ALA A 68 -35.25 19.47 10.73
N ASP A 69 -34.96 18.97 11.93
CA ASP A 69 -35.13 19.66 13.20
C ASP A 69 -33.86 19.58 14.08
N PRO A 70 -32.90 20.47 13.87
CA PRO A 70 -31.63 20.46 14.62
C PRO A 70 -31.80 20.77 16.13
N PHE A 71 -32.96 21.23 16.55
CA PHE A 71 -33.30 21.48 17.97
C PHE A 71 -34.06 20.30 18.59
N GLY A 72 -34.25 19.22 17.87
CA GLY A 72 -34.86 18.00 18.36
C GLY A 72 -34.04 17.30 19.44
N LEU A 73 -34.65 16.30 20.10
CA LEU A 73 -33.95 15.56 21.15
C LEU A 73 -32.73 14.82 20.58
N PRO A 74 -31.55 14.97 21.20
CA PRO A 74 -30.34 14.25 20.83
C PRO A 74 -30.57 12.73 20.82
N GLU A 75 -29.99 12.04 19.85
CA GLU A 75 -30.10 10.59 19.70
C GLU A 75 -28.95 10.05 18.82
N ALA A 76 -28.48 8.86 19.12
CA ALA A 76 -27.52 8.12 18.30
C ALA A 76 -26.22 8.90 18.02
N GLY A 77 -25.63 9.52 19.04
CA GLY A 77 -24.43 10.31 18.97
C GLY A 77 -24.64 11.76 18.51
N ILE A 78 -25.74 12.04 17.80
CA ILE A 78 -26.02 13.39 17.27
C ILE A 78 -26.57 14.29 18.37
N GLY A 79 -25.86 15.40 18.63
CA GLY A 79 -26.20 16.35 19.71
C GLY A 79 -25.85 15.84 21.12
N GLU A 80 -25.27 14.66 21.23
CA GLU A 80 -24.77 14.07 22.47
C GLU A 80 -23.27 14.42 22.63
N GLY A 81 -22.89 15.07 23.71
CA GLY A 81 -21.47 15.36 24.00
C GLY A 81 -20.79 16.47 23.18
N GLY A 82 -21.43 17.01 22.15
CA GLY A 82 -20.93 18.18 21.41
C GLY A 82 -20.06 17.89 20.17
N ASP A 83 -19.67 16.64 19.92
CA ASP A 83 -18.79 16.30 18.80
C ASP A 83 -19.52 16.29 17.45
N ASP A 84 -20.79 15.90 17.43
CA ASP A 84 -21.63 15.78 16.24
C ASP A 84 -22.90 16.62 16.40
N PRO A 85 -22.81 17.97 16.45
CA PRO A 85 -23.99 18.82 16.59
C PRO A 85 -24.88 18.73 15.35
N PRO A 86 -26.21 18.61 15.50
CA PRO A 86 -27.10 18.57 14.34
C PRO A 86 -27.12 19.93 13.63
N PHE A 87 -27.25 19.89 12.30
CA PHE A 87 -27.39 21.09 11.47
C PHE A 87 -28.39 20.87 10.33
N PRO A 88 -29.01 21.94 9.80
CA PRO A 88 -29.96 21.82 8.69
C PRO A 88 -29.29 21.21 7.44
N GLY A 89 -29.90 20.21 6.85
CA GLY A 89 -29.34 19.52 5.67
C GLY A 89 -28.21 18.54 5.98
N MET A 90 -28.02 18.16 7.24
CA MET A 90 -26.99 17.24 7.70
C MET A 90 -27.03 15.88 6.96
N HIS A 91 -28.25 15.33 6.75
CA HIS A 91 -28.42 14.10 6.01
C HIS A 91 -27.87 14.20 4.59
N GLU A 92 -28.30 15.23 3.86
CA GLU A 92 -27.88 15.48 2.47
C GLU A 92 -26.37 15.74 2.37
N ALA A 93 -25.82 16.46 3.34
CA ALA A 93 -24.38 16.73 3.40
C ALA A 93 -23.57 15.44 3.65
N GLY A 94 -23.93 14.63 4.64
CA GLY A 94 -23.30 13.35 4.92
C GLY A 94 -23.47 12.35 3.77
N ALA A 95 -24.67 12.27 3.20
CA ALA A 95 -24.94 11.45 2.03
C ALA A 95 -24.13 11.90 0.80
N THR A 96 -23.85 13.21 0.66
CA THR A 96 -23.00 13.74 -0.42
C THR A 96 -21.55 13.26 -0.27
N VAL A 97 -21.01 13.25 0.94
CA VAL A 97 -19.67 12.72 1.20
C VAL A 97 -19.63 11.23 0.87
N ALA A 98 -20.61 10.45 1.35
CA ALA A 98 -20.74 9.03 1.05
C ALA A 98 -20.82 8.76 -0.46
N GLY A 99 -21.68 9.47 -1.18
CA GLY A 99 -21.84 9.35 -2.61
C GLY A 99 -20.57 9.67 -3.40
N GLY A 100 -19.79 10.66 -2.95
CA GLY A 100 -18.49 11.01 -3.54
C GLY A 100 -17.53 9.83 -3.52
N SER A 101 -17.35 9.18 -2.36
CA SER A 101 -16.47 8.02 -2.19
C SER A 101 -16.98 6.78 -2.93
N ILE A 102 -18.30 6.52 -2.91
CA ILE A 102 -18.90 5.40 -3.66
C ILE A 102 -18.69 5.58 -5.17
N ARG A 103 -18.99 6.76 -5.74
CA ARG A 103 -18.84 7.02 -7.18
C ARG A 103 -17.37 6.99 -7.61
N ALA A 104 -16.44 7.40 -6.74
CA ALA A 104 -15.00 7.31 -6.98
C ALA A 104 -14.55 5.84 -7.11
N VAL A 105 -14.96 4.96 -6.19
CA VAL A 105 -14.70 3.51 -6.30
C VAL A 105 -15.31 2.95 -7.59
N GLU A 106 -16.53 3.32 -7.94
CA GLU A 106 -17.15 2.86 -9.18
C GLU A 106 -16.40 3.26 -10.43
N ALA A 107 -15.87 4.49 -10.49
CA ALA A 107 -15.04 4.94 -11.60
C ALA A 107 -13.74 4.09 -11.70
N ILE A 108 -13.12 3.74 -10.57
CA ILE A 108 -11.97 2.84 -10.52
C ILE A 108 -12.36 1.42 -10.99
N LEU A 109 -13.48 0.88 -10.51
CA LEU A 109 -13.93 -0.47 -10.85
C LEU A 109 -14.32 -0.62 -12.32
N ARG A 110 -14.89 0.42 -12.93
CA ARG A 110 -15.13 0.46 -14.38
C ARG A 110 -13.86 0.59 -15.21
N GLY A 111 -12.74 0.96 -14.60
CA GLY A 111 -11.49 1.21 -15.30
C GLY A 111 -11.43 2.59 -15.97
N ASP A 112 -12.30 3.51 -15.61
CA ASP A 112 -12.27 4.90 -16.11
C ASP A 112 -11.00 5.60 -15.63
N VAL A 113 -10.56 5.26 -14.41
CA VAL A 113 -9.32 5.76 -13.76
C VAL A 113 -8.69 4.65 -12.92
N GLU A 114 -7.37 4.73 -12.70
CA GLU A 114 -6.67 3.83 -11.76
C GLU A 114 -6.76 4.37 -10.32
N HIS A 115 -6.68 5.70 -10.15
CA HIS A 115 -6.67 6.37 -8.85
C HIS A 115 -7.73 7.47 -8.76
N ALA A 116 -8.31 7.61 -7.57
CA ALA A 116 -9.19 8.72 -7.22
C ALA A 116 -8.79 9.31 -5.87
N PHE A 117 -9.00 10.61 -5.69
CA PHE A 117 -8.82 11.31 -4.44
C PHE A 117 -10.07 12.11 -4.07
N HIS A 118 -10.63 11.81 -2.90
CA HIS A 118 -11.78 12.51 -2.33
C HIS A 118 -11.37 13.28 -1.06
N PRO A 119 -10.91 14.52 -1.16
CA PRO A 119 -10.41 15.29 -0.01
C PRO A 119 -11.49 15.57 1.04
N GLY A 120 -12.77 15.57 0.66
CA GLY A 120 -13.91 15.74 1.56
C GLY A 120 -14.39 14.48 2.25
N GLY A 121 -13.88 13.30 1.84
CA GLY A 121 -14.16 12.01 2.46
C GLY A 121 -13.21 11.69 3.60
N GLY A 122 -13.33 10.47 4.13
CA GLY A 122 -12.51 9.96 5.23
C GLY A 122 -13.19 10.08 6.60
N LEU A 123 -14.53 10.09 6.63
CA LEU A 123 -15.34 10.16 7.85
C LEU A 123 -15.43 8.77 8.52
N HIS A 124 -14.34 8.31 9.11
CA HIS A 124 -14.05 6.95 9.51
C HIS A 124 -14.55 6.52 10.90
N HIS A 125 -15.24 7.42 11.63
CA HIS A 125 -15.72 7.14 12.99
C HIS A 125 -17.20 6.78 13.08
N ALA A 126 -18.01 7.06 12.04
CA ALA A 126 -19.43 6.77 12.11
C ALA A 126 -19.68 5.26 12.25
N MET A 127 -20.47 4.90 13.28
CA MET A 127 -20.83 3.52 13.55
C MET A 127 -22.06 3.08 12.74
N PRO A 128 -22.38 1.79 12.69
CA PRO A 128 -23.60 1.34 12.00
C PRO A 128 -24.88 2.02 12.49
N ASP A 129 -24.92 2.43 13.74
CA ASP A 129 -26.14 2.89 14.44
C ASP A 129 -26.02 4.25 15.13
N ARG A 130 -24.88 4.95 14.99
CA ARG A 130 -24.66 6.28 15.57
C ARG A 130 -23.58 7.10 14.88
N ALA A 131 -23.68 8.40 14.98
CA ALA A 131 -22.61 9.35 14.69
C ALA A 131 -21.51 9.27 15.76
N SER A 132 -20.30 9.64 15.38
CA SER A 132 -19.14 9.65 16.28
C SER A 132 -18.00 10.45 15.64
N GLY A 133 -17.24 11.24 16.42
CA GLY A 133 -16.00 11.85 15.99
C GLY A 133 -16.13 12.71 14.72
N PHE A 134 -17.12 13.57 14.66
CA PHE A 134 -17.43 14.46 13.53
C PHE A 134 -17.96 13.73 12.28
N CYS A 135 -18.30 12.43 12.39
CA CYS A 135 -18.70 11.59 11.28
C CYS A 135 -20.17 11.17 11.37
N ILE A 136 -20.98 11.61 10.40
CA ILE A 136 -22.39 11.23 10.29
C ILE A 136 -22.57 9.91 9.56
N TYR A 137 -21.94 9.74 8.38
CA TYR A 137 -21.90 8.47 7.65
C TYR A 137 -20.45 8.10 7.35
N ASP A 138 -20.13 6.81 7.46
CA ASP A 138 -18.79 6.29 7.19
C ASP A 138 -18.59 6.10 5.69
N ASP A 139 -18.08 7.12 5.00
CA ASP A 139 -17.87 7.05 3.57
C ASP A 139 -16.75 6.08 3.15
N PRO A 140 -15.63 5.92 3.89
CA PRO A 140 -14.68 4.85 3.61
C PRO A 140 -15.29 3.45 3.70
N ALA A 141 -16.09 3.17 4.74
CA ALA A 141 -16.75 1.87 4.88
C ALA A 141 -17.76 1.63 3.75
N LEU A 142 -18.52 2.65 3.34
CA LEU A 142 -19.46 2.56 2.22
C LEU A 142 -18.74 2.32 0.88
N ALA A 143 -17.59 2.96 0.66
CA ALA A 143 -16.74 2.71 -0.50
C ALA A 143 -16.20 1.27 -0.51
N ILE A 144 -15.77 0.76 0.65
CA ILE A 144 -15.37 -0.63 0.85
C ILE A 144 -16.54 -1.56 0.57
N ALA A 145 -17.73 -1.30 1.15
CA ALA A 145 -18.93 -2.11 0.93
C ALA A 145 -19.31 -2.17 -0.55
N ARG A 146 -19.16 -1.07 -1.31
CA ARG A 146 -19.36 -1.06 -2.77
C ARG A 146 -18.45 -2.05 -3.49
N ALA A 147 -17.16 -2.05 -3.20
CA ALA A 147 -16.21 -2.99 -3.79
C ALA A 147 -16.48 -4.44 -3.35
N ARG A 148 -16.86 -4.63 -2.08
CA ARG A 148 -17.21 -5.95 -1.53
C ARG A 148 -18.44 -6.59 -2.21
N ARG A 149 -19.39 -5.79 -2.67
CA ARG A 149 -20.57 -6.28 -3.42
C ARG A 149 -20.19 -6.95 -4.74
N ASP A 150 -19.04 -6.58 -5.32
CA ASP A 150 -18.47 -7.25 -6.50
C ASP A 150 -17.54 -8.43 -6.11
N GLY A 151 -17.49 -8.78 -4.82
CA GLY A 151 -16.67 -9.88 -4.30
C GLY A 151 -15.17 -9.56 -4.19
N LEU A 152 -14.78 -8.30 -4.34
CA LEU A 152 -13.37 -7.87 -4.33
C LEU A 152 -12.82 -7.84 -2.90
N ARG A 153 -11.55 -8.18 -2.73
CA ARG A 153 -10.83 -8.00 -1.48
C ARG A 153 -10.32 -6.58 -1.37
N VAL A 154 -10.59 -5.94 -0.24
CA VAL A 154 -10.25 -4.53 0.00
C VAL A 154 -9.23 -4.43 1.13
N LEU A 155 -8.11 -3.77 0.86
CA LEU A 155 -7.18 -3.32 1.90
C LEU A 155 -7.51 -1.88 2.24
N TYR A 156 -7.94 -1.65 3.48
CA TYR A 156 -8.11 -0.32 4.04
C TYR A 156 -6.85 0.09 4.82
N VAL A 157 -6.33 1.28 4.50
CA VAL A 157 -5.14 1.86 5.16
C VAL A 157 -5.53 3.20 5.75
N ASP A 158 -5.41 3.34 7.05
CA ASP A 158 -5.77 4.54 7.79
C ASP A 158 -4.52 5.13 8.44
N VAL A 159 -4.18 6.35 8.08
CA VAL A 159 -3.04 7.10 8.62
C VAL A 159 -3.45 8.40 9.32
N ASP A 160 -4.75 8.57 9.58
CA ASP A 160 -5.28 9.57 10.51
C ASP A 160 -4.66 9.38 11.90
N VAL A 161 -4.61 10.43 12.70
CA VAL A 161 -4.13 10.32 14.07
C VAL A 161 -5.08 9.54 14.97
N HIS A 162 -6.38 9.50 14.62
CA HIS A 162 -7.40 8.76 15.35
C HIS A 162 -7.55 7.34 14.79
N HIS A 163 -7.90 6.41 15.64
CA HIS A 163 -8.23 5.06 15.20
C HIS A 163 -9.50 5.06 14.34
N GLY A 164 -9.47 4.46 13.15
CA GLY A 164 -10.63 4.30 12.26
C GLY A 164 -11.62 3.27 12.78
N ASP A 165 -12.20 3.53 13.93
CA ASP A 165 -13.04 2.60 14.70
C ASP A 165 -14.37 2.27 14.01
N GLY A 166 -14.95 3.22 13.26
CA GLY A 166 -16.16 3.01 12.48
C GLY A 166 -15.96 1.99 11.36
N VAL A 167 -14.92 2.19 10.52
CA VAL A 167 -14.57 1.26 9.45
C VAL A 167 -14.26 -0.12 10.01
N GLN A 168 -13.46 -0.18 11.10
CA GLN A 168 -13.16 -1.42 11.78
C GLN A 168 -14.43 -2.11 12.29
N ALA A 169 -15.32 -1.39 12.96
CA ALA A 169 -16.54 -1.96 13.54
C ALA A 169 -17.50 -2.51 12.46
N ILE A 170 -17.63 -1.80 11.33
CA ILE A 170 -18.49 -2.19 10.22
C ILE A 170 -17.97 -3.47 9.55
N HIS A 171 -16.66 -3.60 9.36
CA HIS A 171 -16.06 -4.68 8.58
C HIS A 171 -15.36 -5.77 9.41
N ARG A 172 -15.39 -5.71 10.77
CA ARG A 172 -14.64 -6.61 11.67
C ARG A 172 -14.91 -8.11 11.49
N SER A 173 -16.03 -8.47 10.86
CA SER A 173 -16.44 -9.86 10.58
C SER A 173 -16.37 -10.22 9.10
N ASP A 174 -15.93 -9.31 8.21
CA ASP A 174 -15.77 -9.57 6.77
C ASP A 174 -14.33 -9.99 6.45
N PRO A 175 -14.07 -11.27 6.13
CA PRO A 175 -12.73 -11.73 5.82
C PRO A 175 -12.16 -11.16 4.49
N GLY A 176 -12.99 -10.54 3.67
CA GLY A 176 -12.57 -9.88 2.44
C GLY A 176 -12.13 -8.42 2.63
N VAL A 177 -12.10 -7.93 3.89
CA VAL A 177 -11.60 -6.61 4.23
C VAL A 177 -10.46 -6.74 5.22
N LEU A 178 -9.29 -6.21 4.87
CA LEU A 178 -8.17 -6.06 5.79
C LEU A 178 -8.02 -4.60 6.16
N THR A 179 -8.07 -4.27 7.44
CA THR A 179 -7.85 -2.92 7.95
C THR A 179 -6.46 -2.79 8.57
N LEU A 180 -5.72 -1.73 8.21
CA LEU A 180 -4.49 -1.29 8.86
C LEU A 180 -4.69 0.15 9.32
N SER A 181 -4.73 0.39 10.63
CA SER A 181 -4.81 1.74 11.21
C SER A 181 -3.56 2.05 12.03
N ILE A 182 -2.90 3.18 11.72
CA ILE A 182 -1.69 3.68 12.40
C ILE A 182 -2.07 4.99 13.06
N HIS A 183 -2.24 4.99 14.38
CA HIS A 183 -2.89 6.07 15.11
C HIS A 183 -2.22 6.32 16.47
N GLU A 184 -2.49 7.47 17.08
CA GLU A 184 -2.12 7.70 18.47
C GLU A 184 -2.94 6.77 19.37
N SER A 185 -2.29 6.21 20.37
CA SER A 185 -2.89 5.21 21.26
C SER A 185 -4.19 5.70 21.90
N GLY A 186 -5.25 4.89 21.80
CA GLY A 186 -6.53 5.12 22.45
C GLY A 186 -6.49 5.24 23.98
N ARG A 187 -5.32 5.04 24.60
CA ARG A 187 -5.13 5.37 26.02
C ARG A 187 -5.12 6.87 26.28
N TYR A 188 -4.81 7.67 25.27
CA TYR A 188 -4.59 9.09 25.37
C TYR A 188 -5.48 9.91 24.46
N LEU A 189 -5.98 9.30 23.39
CA LEU A 189 -6.75 9.99 22.36
C LEU A 189 -8.08 9.27 22.08
N PHE A 190 -9.08 10.03 21.67
CA PHE A 190 -10.33 9.52 21.09
C PHE A 190 -10.03 8.55 19.92
N PRO A 191 -10.79 7.49 19.67
CA PRO A 191 -12.02 7.06 20.37
C PRO A 191 -11.76 6.13 21.57
N GLY A 192 -10.54 5.89 21.96
CA GLY A 192 -10.21 5.01 23.07
C GLY A 192 -10.08 3.53 22.71
N THR A 193 -10.06 3.19 21.42
CA THR A 193 -9.98 1.85 20.85
C THR A 193 -8.71 1.68 19.98
N GLY A 194 -8.59 0.60 19.23
CA GLY A 194 -7.45 0.36 18.34
C GLY A 194 -6.26 -0.29 19.04
N GLY A 195 -6.53 -1.14 20.04
CA GLY A 195 -5.49 -1.90 20.70
C GLY A 195 -4.88 -2.97 19.79
N VAL A 196 -3.59 -3.32 20.01
CA VAL A 196 -2.87 -4.37 19.26
C VAL A 196 -3.61 -5.71 19.25
N GLY A 197 -4.41 -5.99 20.30
CA GLY A 197 -5.19 -7.22 20.44
C GLY A 197 -6.48 -7.25 19.63
N GLU A 198 -6.92 -6.13 19.05
CA GLU A 198 -8.10 -6.08 18.20
C GLU A 198 -7.73 -6.55 16.79
N MET A 199 -8.01 -7.82 16.48
CA MET A 199 -7.49 -8.50 15.29
C MET A 199 -8.58 -9.07 14.36
N GLY A 200 -9.82 -8.54 14.43
CA GLY A 200 -10.98 -9.05 13.70
C GLY A 200 -11.67 -10.20 14.44
N GLU A 201 -12.85 -10.61 13.97
CA GLU A 201 -13.73 -11.55 14.64
C GLU A 201 -14.13 -12.75 13.78
N GLY A 202 -14.35 -13.88 14.41
CA GLY A 202 -14.87 -15.09 13.77
C GLY A 202 -14.04 -15.49 12.55
N VAL A 203 -14.68 -15.54 11.39
CA VAL A 203 -14.02 -15.87 10.12
C VAL A 203 -13.07 -14.78 9.61
N ALA A 204 -13.16 -13.56 10.14
CA ALA A 204 -12.27 -12.45 9.80
C ALA A 204 -11.12 -12.27 10.81
N ALA A 205 -10.94 -13.22 11.73
CA ALA A 205 -9.85 -13.14 12.69
C ALA A 205 -8.47 -13.06 11.97
N GLY A 206 -7.71 -12.02 12.23
CA GLY A 206 -6.41 -11.74 11.57
C GLY A 206 -6.49 -10.69 10.46
N THR A 207 -7.68 -10.16 10.14
CA THR A 207 -7.84 -9.12 9.10
C THR A 207 -8.01 -7.70 9.65
N THR A 208 -7.73 -7.49 10.93
CA THR A 208 -7.66 -6.17 11.55
C THR A 208 -6.27 -5.99 12.16
N VAL A 209 -5.61 -4.89 11.86
CA VAL A 209 -4.25 -4.57 12.30
C VAL A 209 -4.21 -3.15 12.81
N ASN A 210 -3.92 -2.98 14.09
CA ASN A 210 -3.84 -1.70 14.78
C ASN A 210 -2.43 -1.42 15.27
N VAL A 211 -1.93 -0.21 15.03
CA VAL A 211 -0.61 0.26 15.45
C VAL A 211 -0.76 1.49 16.34
N PRO A 212 -1.10 1.31 17.62
CA PRO A 212 -1.22 2.42 18.56
C PRO A 212 0.16 2.97 18.92
N LEU A 213 0.41 4.24 18.56
CA LEU A 213 1.66 4.95 18.82
C LEU A 213 1.53 5.79 20.11
N GLU A 214 2.64 6.01 20.78
CA GLU A 214 2.68 6.89 21.96
C GLU A 214 2.54 8.37 21.57
N PRO A 215 1.94 9.23 22.42
CA PRO A 215 1.98 10.67 22.23
C PRO A 215 3.41 11.17 22.01
N ALA A 216 3.56 12.28 21.31
CA ALA A 216 4.83 12.87 20.90
C ALA A 216 5.68 12.03 19.92
N THR A 217 5.19 10.89 19.43
CA THR A 217 5.90 10.10 18.41
C THR A 217 6.06 10.90 17.11
N GLY A 218 7.28 10.96 16.60
CA GLY A 218 7.65 11.60 15.35
C GLY A 218 7.48 10.72 14.13
N GLU A 219 7.98 11.21 13.01
CA GLU A 219 7.85 10.55 11.69
C GLU A 219 8.55 9.19 11.60
N GLY A 220 9.65 8.97 12.36
CA GLY A 220 10.45 7.75 12.29
C GLY A 220 9.63 6.48 12.54
N PRO A 221 9.03 6.28 13.73
CA PRO A 221 8.18 5.12 14.03
C PRO A 221 6.90 5.07 13.18
N TRP A 222 6.30 6.22 12.89
CA TRP A 222 5.10 6.31 12.06
C TRP A 222 5.36 5.78 10.63
N LEU A 223 6.42 6.24 9.97
CA LEU A 223 6.84 5.72 8.67
C LEU A 223 7.34 4.27 8.76
N ALA A 224 7.99 3.88 9.85
CA ALA A 224 8.41 2.49 10.05
C ALA A 224 7.21 1.54 10.03
N ALA A 225 6.06 1.94 10.62
CA ALA A 225 4.82 1.17 10.56
C ALA A 225 4.32 1.05 9.10
N VAL A 226 4.23 2.15 8.37
CA VAL A 226 3.78 2.14 6.96
C VAL A 226 4.73 1.28 6.10
N ARG A 227 6.04 1.51 6.19
CA ARG A 227 7.04 0.85 5.35
C ARG A 227 7.15 -0.66 5.60
N SER A 228 7.00 -1.09 6.86
CA SER A 228 7.19 -2.50 7.22
C SER A 228 5.90 -3.32 7.13
N LEU A 229 4.74 -2.77 7.55
CA LEU A 229 3.50 -3.52 7.63
C LEU A 229 2.73 -3.51 6.32
N LEU A 230 2.54 -2.35 5.69
CA LEU A 230 1.65 -2.23 4.54
C LEU A 230 2.05 -3.14 3.36
N PRO A 231 3.32 -3.20 2.91
CA PRO A 231 3.69 -4.11 1.83
C PRO A 231 3.56 -5.59 2.20
N GLU A 232 3.89 -5.96 3.45
CA GLU A 232 3.82 -7.34 3.92
C GLU A 232 2.36 -7.81 4.03
N LEU A 233 1.48 -6.98 4.57
CA LEU A 233 0.04 -7.26 4.70
C LEU A 233 -0.62 -7.34 3.31
N ALA A 234 -0.32 -6.41 2.42
CA ALA A 234 -0.83 -6.43 1.05
C ALA A 234 -0.36 -7.68 0.30
N ALA A 235 0.90 -8.07 0.48
CA ALA A 235 1.45 -9.29 -0.13
C ALA A 235 0.73 -10.55 0.35
N ALA A 236 0.43 -10.66 1.66
CA ALA A 236 -0.25 -11.80 2.23
C ALA A 236 -1.75 -11.84 1.87
N PHE A 237 -2.42 -10.69 1.92
CA PHE A 237 -3.85 -10.58 1.68
C PHE A 237 -4.22 -10.61 0.20
N GLY A 238 -3.41 -10.01 -0.68
CA GLY A 238 -3.64 -9.91 -2.11
C GLY A 238 -4.89 -9.09 -2.44
N PRO A 239 -4.95 -7.81 -2.10
CA PRO A 239 -6.11 -6.98 -2.34
C PRO A 239 -6.40 -6.79 -3.84
N ASP A 240 -7.67 -6.61 -4.18
CA ASP A 240 -8.11 -6.23 -5.51
C ASP A 240 -8.20 -4.70 -5.69
N ILE A 241 -8.33 -3.96 -4.57
CA ILE A 241 -8.36 -2.50 -4.48
C ILE A 241 -7.84 -2.04 -3.12
N ILE A 242 -7.22 -0.87 -3.06
CA ILE A 242 -6.86 -0.17 -1.82
C ILE A 242 -7.80 1.02 -1.62
N VAL A 243 -8.33 1.16 -0.41
CA VAL A 243 -8.99 2.38 0.08
C VAL A 243 -8.12 2.92 1.19
N SER A 244 -7.74 4.20 1.14
CA SER A 244 -6.90 4.78 2.18
C SER A 244 -7.42 6.12 2.67
N GLN A 245 -7.30 6.33 3.98
CA GLN A 245 -7.63 7.58 4.66
C GLN A 245 -6.34 8.31 5.02
N HIS A 246 -6.24 9.57 4.59
CA HIS A 246 -5.08 10.42 4.73
C HIS A 246 -5.39 11.67 5.56
N GLY A 247 -5.89 11.47 6.77
CA GLY A 247 -6.02 12.53 7.76
C GLY A 247 -4.69 13.24 7.99
N ALA A 248 -4.74 14.55 8.09
CA ALA A 248 -3.57 15.41 8.26
C ALA A 248 -3.31 15.79 9.72
N ASP A 249 -4.09 15.24 10.65
CA ASP A 249 -4.05 15.55 12.08
C ASP A 249 -2.95 14.82 12.87
N SER A 250 -2.26 13.87 12.24
CA SER A 250 -0.99 13.34 12.76
C SER A 250 0.15 14.39 12.78
N HIS A 251 -0.05 15.55 12.13
CA HIS A 251 0.97 16.58 12.01
C HIS A 251 1.26 17.28 13.33
N ALA A 252 2.54 17.62 13.57
CA ALA A 252 3.00 18.29 14.80
C ALA A 252 2.34 19.64 15.12
N TRP A 253 1.66 20.26 14.15
CA TRP A 253 0.93 21.53 14.33
C TRP A 253 -0.58 21.33 14.46
N ASP A 254 -1.05 20.11 14.46
CA ASP A 254 -2.48 19.85 14.65
C ASP A 254 -2.88 20.14 16.10
N PRO A 255 -4.00 20.86 16.33
CA PRO A 255 -4.41 21.23 17.68
C PRO A 255 -5.12 20.12 18.46
N LEU A 256 -5.54 19.01 17.80
CA LEU A 256 -6.38 17.98 18.43
C LEU A 256 -5.63 16.69 18.78
N ALA A 257 -4.33 16.62 18.48
CA ALA A 257 -3.55 15.41 18.69
C ALA A 257 -2.13 15.71 19.16
N HIS A 258 -1.37 14.67 19.47
CA HIS A 258 -0.04 14.83 20.08
C HIS A 258 1.08 14.16 19.25
N LEU A 259 0.78 13.52 18.12
CA LEU A 259 1.82 13.04 17.22
C LEU A 259 2.61 14.20 16.60
N ARG A 260 3.79 13.91 16.12
CA ARG A 260 4.72 14.92 15.60
C ARG A 260 5.21 14.55 14.20
N VAL A 261 4.27 14.10 13.36
CA VAL A 261 4.54 13.75 11.97
C VAL A 261 4.70 15.01 11.12
N THR A 262 5.46 14.93 10.04
CA THR A 262 5.69 16.01 9.09
C THR A 262 4.93 15.77 7.79
N THR A 263 4.71 16.82 7.00
CA THR A 263 4.15 16.66 5.64
C THR A 263 5.09 15.88 4.74
N THR A 264 6.41 15.88 5.00
CA THR A 264 7.40 15.03 4.31
C THR A 264 7.05 13.56 4.48
N ALA A 265 6.78 13.13 5.71
CA ALA A 265 6.39 11.75 6.02
C ALA A 265 5.01 11.40 5.44
N MET A 266 4.03 12.32 5.50
CA MET A 266 2.72 12.12 4.89
C MET A 266 2.80 11.90 3.38
N GLY A 267 3.61 12.70 2.67
CA GLY A 267 3.85 12.54 1.24
C GLY A 267 4.55 11.22 0.90
N GLU A 268 5.47 10.76 1.76
CA GLU A 268 6.11 9.47 1.57
C GLU A 268 5.14 8.31 1.80
N ALA A 269 4.29 8.38 2.83
CA ALA A 269 3.25 7.38 3.06
C ALA A 269 2.31 7.24 1.87
N ALA A 270 1.87 8.36 1.28
CA ALA A 270 1.03 8.35 0.08
C ALA A 270 1.72 7.65 -1.10
N ARG A 271 3.03 7.89 -1.32
CA ARG A 271 3.80 7.19 -2.37
C ARG A 271 3.95 5.70 -2.08
N ILE A 272 4.07 5.30 -0.82
CA ILE A 272 4.13 3.88 -0.45
C ILE A 272 2.78 3.22 -0.73
N VAL A 273 1.65 3.86 -0.40
CA VAL A 273 0.30 3.36 -0.70
C VAL A 273 0.12 3.20 -2.21
N ASP A 274 0.50 4.19 -3.01
CA ASP A 274 0.49 4.15 -4.48
C ASP A 274 1.31 2.96 -5.02
N ALA A 275 2.56 2.83 -4.58
CA ALA A 275 3.43 1.73 -4.99
C ALA A 275 2.86 0.35 -4.62
N VAL A 276 2.22 0.23 -3.45
CA VAL A 276 1.55 -0.99 -3.00
C VAL A 276 0.29 -1.27 -3.83
N ALA A 277 -0.49 -0.24 -4.19
CA ALA A 277 -1.65 -0.36 -5.06
C ALA A 277 -1.25 -0.89 -6.45
N HIS A 278 -0.22 -0.33 -7.05
CA HIS A 278 0.31 -0.83 -8.31
C HIS A 278 0.82 -2.27 -8.22
N ARG A 279 1.52 -2.58 -7.14
CA ARG A 279 2.12 -3.90 -6.98
C ARG A 279 1.11 -5.00 -6.71
N TYR A 280 0.09 -4.75 -5.88
CA TYR A 280 -0.77 -5.80 -5.35
C TYR A 280 -2.25 -5.67 -5.73
N ALA A 281 -2.72 -4.49 -6.14
CA ALA A 281 -4.11 -4.21 -6.45
C ALA A 281 -4.34 -3.76 -7.92
N GLY A 282 -3.36 -3.95 -8.80
CA GLY A 282 -3.45 -3.56 -10.21
C GLY A 282 -3.62 -2.05 -10.44
N GLY A 283 -3.08 -1.24 -9.53
CA GLY A 283 -3.18 0.22 -9.56
C GLY A 283 -4.47 0.77 -8.99
N ARG A 284 -5.43 -0.05 -8.52
CA ARG A 284 -6.72 0.44 -8.02
C ARG A 284 -6.58 1.05 -6.62
N TRP A 285 -6.74 2.37 -6.56
CA TRP A 285 -6.59 3.12 -5.32
C TRP A 285 -7.60 4.26 -5.19
N LEU A 286 -8.41 4.22 -4.14
CA LEU A 286 -9.16 5.37 -3.63
C LEU A 286 -8.44 5.94 -2.42
N ALA A 287 -7.99 7.19 -2.50
CA ALA A 287 -7.56 7.98 -1.35
C ALA A 287 -8.70 8.89 -0.89
N THR A 288 -8.89 9.00 0.43
CA THR A 288 -9.79 10.01 1.03
C THR A 288 -8.98 11.00 1.84
N GLY A 289 -9.56 12.14 2.15
CA GLY A 289 -9.04 13.05 3.17
C GLY A 289 -9.15 12.42 4.55
N GLY A 290 -9.78 13.12 5.47
CA GLY A 290 -9.94 12.71 6.87
C GLY A 290 -9.83 13.89 7.80
N GLY A 291 -9.33 13.67 9.02
CA GLY A 291 -9.02 14.72 9.97
C GLY A 291 -7.96 15.68 9.47
N GLY A 292 -7.68 16.68 10.27
CA GLY A 292 -6.76 17.77 9.97
C GLY A 292 -7.39 19.12 10.21
N TYR A 293 -6.88 19.80 11.22
CA TYR A 293 -7.50 21.00 11.81
C TYR A 293 -6.62 22.24 11.67
N ASP A 294 -5.40 22.09 11.17
CA ASP A 294 -4.61 23.17 10.61
C ASP A 294 -4.98 23.38 9.13
N ALA A 295 -6.10 24.13 8.95
CA ALA A 295 -6.79 24.26 7.67
C ALA A 295 -6.01 25.04 6.60
N TYR A 296 -5.02 25.84 6.98
CA TYR A 296 -4.30 26.72 6.06
C TYR A 296 -2.87 26.25 5.77
N ARG A 297 -2.18 25.65 6.74
CA ARG A 297 -0.76 25.29 6.60
C ARG A 297 -0.56 23.82 6.27
N VAL A 298 -1.29 22.92 6.97
CA VAL A 298 -1.05 21.48 6.89
C VAL A 298 -1.95 20.81 5.85
N VAL A 299 -3.27 20.91 6.01
CA VAL A 299 -4.27 20.23 5.16
C VAL A 299 -4.05 20.48 3.66
N PRO A 300 -3.82 21.73 3.19
CA PRO A 300 -3.62 21.98 1.77
C PRO A 300 -2.39 21.26 1.20
N ARG A 301 -1.30 21.21 1.97
CA ARG A 301 -0.06 20.54 1.58
C ARG A 301 -0.24 19.02 1.59
N ALA A 302 -0.80 18.46 2.66
CA ALA A 302 -1.08 17.03 2.78
C ALA A 302 -1.95 16.53 1.61
N TRP A 303 -3.06 17.20 1.31
CA TRP A 303 -3.91 16.87 0.16
C TRP A 303 -3.17 16.94 -1.17
N SER A 304 -2.35 17.97 -1.35
CA SER A 304 -1.54 18.12 -2.58
C SER A 304 -0.53 16.99 -2.73
N LEU A 305 0.10 16.55 -1.62
CA LEU A 305 1.07 15.45 -1.63
C LEU A 305 0.42 14.10 -1.93
N VAL A 306 -0.78 13.84 -1.42
CA VAL A 306 -1.57 12.64 -1.78
C VAL A 306 -1.91 12.64 -3.27
N TRP A 307 -2.40 13.78 -3.79
CA TRP A 307 -2.73 13.88 -5.20
C TRP A 307 -1.51 13.74 -6.11
N LEU A 308 -0.39 14.39 -5.75
CA LEU A 308 0.87 14.27 -6.50
C LEU A 308 1.41 12.84 -6.55
N ALA A 309 1.27 12.09 -5.45
CA ALA A 309 1.65 10.67 -5.41
C ALA A 309 0.83 9.86 -6.43
N GLY A 310 -0.50 9.92 -6.37
CA GLY A 310 -1.36 9.16 -7.27
C GLY A 310 -1.45 9.71 -8.70
N ALA A 311 -1.01 10.95 -8.92
CA ALA A 311 -0.85 11.52 -10.27
C ALA A 311 0.54 11.25 -10.86
N HIS A 312 1.43 10.58 -10.12
CA HIS A 312 2.82 10.27 -10.47
C HIS A 312 3.61 11.53 -10.88
N ARG A 313 3.48 12.59 -10.08
CA ARG A 313 4.14 13.86 -10.31
C ARG A 313 5.14 14.17 -9.21
N ASP A 314 6.21 14.86 -9.58
CA ASP A 314 7.17 15.38 -8.62
C ASP A 314 6.54 16.45 -7.73
N VAL A 315 6.99 16.52 -6.49
CA VAL A 315 6.60 17.57 -5.56
C VAL A 315 7.35 18.85 -5.91
N PRO A 316 6.66 19.98 -6.17
CA PRO A 316 7.36 21.24 -6.39
C PRO A 316 8.13 21.70 -5.16
N ASP A 317 9.28 22.34 -5.35
CA ASP A 317 10.14 22.80 -4.24
C ASP A 317 9.43 23.84 -3.35
N VAL A 318 8.63 24.73 -3.97
CA VAL A 318 7.99 25.85 -3.27
C VAL A 318 6.49 25.91 -3.52
N THR A 319 5.74 26.35 -2.51
CA THR A 319 4.33 26.68 -2.66
C THR A 319 4.18 27.99 -3.45
N PRO A 320 3.13 28.16 -4.28
CA PRO A 320 2.94 29.36 -5.08
C PRO A 320 2.83 30.63 -4.22
N LEU A 321 3.57 31.68 -4.58
CA LEU A 321 3.53 32.96 -3.85
C LEU A 321 2.11 33.52 -3.78
N GLY A 322 1.37 33.53 -4.90
CA GLY A 322 -0.01 34.05 -4.93
C GLY A 322 -0.97 33.25 -4.06
N TRP A 323 -0.74 31.95 -3.87
CA TRP A 323 -1.50 31.14 -2.90
C TRP A 323 -1.21 31.59 -1.47
N ARG A 324 0.06 31.77 -1.10
CA ARG A 324 0.47 32.24 0.24
C ARG A 324 -0.11 33.62 0.56
N GLU A 325 0.02 34.57 -0.36
CA GLU A 325 -0.50 35.94 -0.22
C GLU A 325 -2.03 35.94 -0.07
N ARG A 326 -2.73 35.14 -0.88
CA ARG A 326 -4.20 35.05 -0.84
C ARG A 326 -4.73 34.61 0.51
N TRP A 327 -4.06 33.66 1.17
CA TRP A 327 -4.57 33.05 2.40
C TRP A 327 -3.91 33.55 3.69
N ALA A 328 -2.83 34.35 3.61
CA ALA A 328 -2.06 34.80 4.77
C ALA A 328 -2.89 35.53 5.83
N THR A 329 -3.76 36.45 5.42
CA THR A 329 -4.59 37.24 6.34
C THR A 329 -5.60 36.37 7.07
N GLU A 330 -6.20 35.42 6.36
CA GLU A 330 -7.20 34.52 6.93
C GLU A 330 -6.55 33.52 7.87
N ALA A 331 -5.43 32.91 7.45
CA ALA A 331 -4.63 32.01 8.28
C ALA A 331 -4.20 32.67 9.60
N ALA A 332 -3.78 33.93 9.55
CA ALA A 332 -3.39 34.68 10.75
C ALA A 332 -4.54 34.89 11.75
N ARG A 333 -5.78 35.04 11.25
CA ARG A 333 -6.98 35.17 12.14
C ARG A 333 -7.24 33.88 12.94
N TYR A 334 -6.84 32.74 12.43
CA TYR A 334 -6.99 31.43 13.09
C TYR A 334 -5.70 30.95 13.75
N GLY A 335 -4.66 31.80 13.89
CA GLY A 335 -3.38 31.43 14.50
C GLY A 335 -2.52 30.48 13.65
N GLN A 336 -2.87 30.32 12.37
CA GLN A 336 -2.20 29.40 11.44
C GLN A 336 -1.28 30.16 10.46
N ALA A 337 -0.45 31.05 10.97
CA ALA A 337 0.53 31.83 10.22
C ALA A 337 1.95 31.56 10.76
N PRO A 338 3.02 31.78 9.96
CA PRO A 338 3.00 32.16 8.55
C PRO A 338 2.59 31.01 7.61
N MET A 339 2.18 31.37 6.38
CA MET A 339 1.93 30.36 5.33
C MET A 339 3.24 29.68 4.93
N PRO A 340 3.25 28.35 4.75
CA PRO A 340 4.45 27.59 4.45
C PRO A 340 5.00 27.89 3.05
N GLU A 341 6.32 28.02 2.95
CA GLU A 341 7.01 28.29 1.67
C GLU A 341 7.23 27.02 0.84
N THR A 342 7.18 25.84 1.47
CA THR A 342 7.44 24.54 0.83
C THR A 342 6.26 23.58 1.01
N PHE A 343 6.09 22.66 0.07
CA PHE A 343 5.09 21.57 0.18
C PHE A 343 5.42 20.60 1.30
N VAL A 344 6.70 20.35 1.54
CA VAL A 344 7.19 19.45 2.59
C VAL A 344 7.84 20.25 3.71
N ASP A 345 7.81 19.72 4.92
CA ASP A 345 8.52 20.32 6.03
C ASP A 345 10.02 20.05 5.90
N LEU A 346 10.81 21.10 6.01
CA LEU A 346 12.26 20.99 5.99
C LEU A 346 12.79 20.41 7.32
N PRO A 347 13.93 19.74 7.31
CA PRO A 347 14.60 19.35 8.56
C PRO A 347 14.74 20.59 9.46
N ASN A 348 14.29 20.49 10.69
CA ASN A 348 14.25 21.58 11.66
C ASN A 348 13.20 22.71 11.43
N ALA A 349 12.13 22.44 10.69
CA ALA A 349 11.03 23.39 10.45
C ALA A 349 10.21 23.78 11.71
N GLY A 350 10.88 24.02 12.83
CA GLY A 350 10.24 24.47 14.08
C GLY A 350 9.56 23.36 14.89
N ILE A 351 9.85 22.10 14.61
CA ILE A 351 9.42 20.95 15.42
C ILE A 351 10.63 20.51 16.29
N PRO A 352 10.77 21.05 17.51
CA PRO A 352 11.91 20.71 18.35
C PRO A 352 11.80 19.25 18.82
N SER A 353 12.90 18.52 18.77
CA SER A 353 12.99 17.21 19.42
C SER A 353 13.14 17.39 20.94
N SER A 354 12.57 16.44 21.70
CA SER A 354 12.69 16.42 23.16
C SER A 354 13.05 15.01 23.64
N ASP A 355 13.53 14.92 24.89
CA ASP A 355 13.77 13.60 25.51
C ASP A 355 12.48 12.78 25.59
N GLU A 356 11.33 13.44 25.77
CA GLU A 356 10.02 12.82 25.75
C GLU A 356 9.73 12.19 24.38
N GLN A 357 9.97 12.92 23.30
CA GLN A 357 9.84 12.41 21.93
C GLN A 357 10.74 11.19 21.71
N ALA A 358 12.00 11.26 22.07
CA ALA A 358 12.93 10.14 21.92
C ALA A 358 12.46 8.89 22.68
N ALA A 359 11.93 9.06 23.90
CA ALA A 359 11.37 7.96 24.68
C ALA A 359 10.07 7.40 24.05
N ALA A 360 9.20 8.26 23.52
CA ALA A 360 7.99 7.85 22.80
C ALA A 360 8.34 7.06 21.54
N GLU A 361 9.30 7.52 20.76
CA GLU A 361 9.75 6.84 19.54
C GLU A 361 10.26 5.43 19.80
N VAL A 362 11.04 5.23 20.86
CA VAL A 362 11.51 3.89 21.26
C VAL A 362 10.35 2.98 21.62
N ARG A 363 9.34 3.47 22.37
CA ARG A 363 8.15 2.67 22.72
C ARG A 363 7.32 2.35 21.48
N SER A 364 7.11 3.32 20.61
CA SER A 364 6.34 3.17 19.38
C SER A 364 7.02 2.20 18.39
N LEU A 365 8.35 2.22 18.25
CA LEU A 365 9.07 1.23 17.46
C LEU A 365 8.90 -0.20 18.00
N ARG A 366 8.84 -0.36 19.34
CA ARG A 366 8.54 -1.67 19.95
C ARG A 366 7.12 -2.12 19.63
N THR A 367 6.15 -1.19 19.64
CA THR A 367 4.76 -1.49 19.22
C THR A 367 4.72 -1.93 17.76
N VAL A 368 5.38 -1.22 16.85
CA VAL A 368 5.46 -1.60 15.42
C VAL A 368 6.05 -3.01 15.25
N ALA A 369 7.14 -3.31 15.95
CA ALA A 369 7.76 -4.65 15.92
C ALA A 369 6.80 -5.72 16.45
N LEU A 370 6.15 -5.48 17.58
CA LEU A 370 5.17 -6.40 18.18
C LEU A 370 3.99 -6.67 17.24
N VAL A 371 3.40 -5.61 16.66
CA VAL A 371 2.29 -5.75 15.70
C VAL A 371 2.71 -6.59 14.51
N ARG A 372 3.90 -6.35 13.97
CA ARG A 372 4.45 -7.11 12.85
C ARG A 372 4.59 -8.60 13.20
N GLU A 373 5.13 -8.92 14.38
CA GLU A 373 5.29 -10.30 14.86
C GLU A 373 3.96 -11.03 15.08
N LEU A 374 2.91 -10.32 15.48
CA LEU A 374 1.59 -10.90 15.72
C LEU A 374 0.72 -10.99 14.46
N ALA A 375 0.60 -9.88 13.73
CA ALA A 375 -0.36 -9.75 12.63
C ALA A 375 0.10 -10.48 11.36
N VAL A 376 1.35 -10.29 10.93
CA VAL A 376 1.82 -10.84 9.65
C VAL A 376 1.78 -12.36 9.60
N PRO A 377 2.32 -13.11 10.58
CA PRO A 377 2.25 -14.58 10.56
C PRO A 377 0.81 -15.10 10.67
N ARG A 378 -0.06 -14.40 11.39
CA ARG A 378 -1.47 -14.78 11.50
C ARG A 378 -2.17 -14.61 10.16
N LEU A 379 -2.05 -13.46 9.52
CA LEU A 379 -2.63 -13.20 8.21
C LEU A 379 -2.09 -14.17 7.14
N LEU A 380 -0.81 -14.51 7.19
CA LEU A 380 -0.21 -15.49 6.27
C LEU A 380 -0.84 -16.88 6.44
N ARG A 381 -1.10 -17.33 7.66
CA ARG A 381 -1.81 -18.59 7.90
C ARG A 381 -3.21 -18.56 7.30
N GLU A 382 -3.99 -17.53 7.63
CA GLU A 382 -5.34 -17.34 7.09
C GLU A 382 -5.34 -17.27 5.56
N ALA A 383 -4.39 -16.55 4.98
CA ALA A 383 -4.26 -16.42 3.53
C ALA A 383 -3.96 -17.75 2.84
N ARG A 384 -3.13 -18.61 3.46
CA ARG A 384 -2.85 -19.98 2.98
C ARG A 384 -4.09 -20.85 3.07
N ASP A 385 -4.73 -20.88 4.23
CA ASP A 385 -5.91 -21.73 4.50
C ASP A 385 -7.08 -21.39 3.56
N ARG A 386 -7.19 -20.13 3.17
CA ARG A 386 -8.21 -19.63 2.23
C ARG A 386 -7.79 -19.69 0.76
N GLY A 387 -6.57 -20.06 0.46
CA GLY A 387 -6.04 -20.03 -0.90
C GLY A 387 -5.89 -18.62 -1.50
N TRP A 388 -5.84 -17.60 -0.67
CA TRP A 388 -5.58 -16.21 -1.14
C TRP A 388 -4.13 -16.01 -1.53
N TRP A 389 -3.26 -16.74 -0.88
CA TRP A 389 -1.83 -16.68 -1.09
C TRP A 389 -1.31 -18.04 -1.48
N ASP A 390 -1.02 -18.21 -2.76
CA ASP A 390 -0.21 -19.32 -3.30
C ASP A 390 1.04 -18.70 -3.94
N PRO A 391 2.21 -18.83 -3.33
CA PRO A 391 3.46 -18.30 -3.88
C PRO A 391 3.83 -18.94 -5.22
N LEU A 392 3.13 -20.02 -5.59
CA LEU A 392 3.34 -20.79 -6.81
C LEU A 392 2.19 -20.66 -7.81
N ALA A 393 1.09 -19.98 -7.44
CA ALA A 393 0.01 -19.75 -8.38
C ALA A 393 0.53 -18.91 -9.53
N THR A 394 0.44 -19.46 -10.73
CA THR A 394 0.33 -18.62 -11.93
C THR A 394 -0.84 -17.67 -11.69
N PRO A 395 -0.73 -16.37 -11.99
CA PRO A 395 -1.85 -15.44 -11.84
C PRO A 395 -3.00 -15.88 -12.76
N SER A 396 -3.87 -16.73 -12.24
CA SER A 396 -5.06 -17.22 -12.97
C SER A 396 -6.29 -16.35 -12.72
N ARG A 397 -6.17 -15.23 -12.00
CA ARG A 397 -7.16 -14.19 -11.89
C ARG A 397 -6.67 -12.94 -12.60
N ALA A 398 -6.72 -12.98 -13.94
CA ALA A 398 -7.08 -11.77 -14.64
C ALA A 398 -8.50 -11.40 -14.19
N PRO A 399 -8.81 -10.14 -13.84
CA PRO A 399 -10.18 -9.70 -13.77
C PRO A 399 -10.83 -10.08 -15.10
N ALA A 400 -12.12 -10.44 -15.07
CA ALA A 400 -12.90 -10.81 -16.25
C ALA A 400 -13.11 -9.58 -17.18
N SER A 401 -12.04 -8.98 -17.61
CA SER A 401 -11.93 -8.07 -18.73
C SER A 401 -10.52 -8.24 -19.28
N THR A 402 -10.43 -8.52 -20.55
CA THR A 402 -9.28 -8.70 -21.39
C THR A 402 -8.26 -7.55 -21.29
N SER A 403 -7.57 -7.40 -20.16
CA SER A 403 -6.38 -6.57 -20.06
C SER A 403 -5.18 -7.49 -19.86
N GLN A 404 -4.33 -7.53 -20.86
CA GLN A 404 -2.98 -8.08 -20.75
C GLN A 404 -2.31 -7.50 -19.49
N ALA A 405 -1.64 -8.33 -18.70
CA ALA A 405 -0.87 -7.87 -17.54
C ALA A 405 0.11 -6.79 -17.99
N ARG A 406 -0.19 -5.54 -17.66
CA ARG A 406 0.68 -4.40 -17.95
C ARG A 406 1.72 -4.27 -16.85
N GLY A 407 2.94 -3.93 -17.23
CA GLY A 407 4.03 -3.59 -16.32
C GLY A 407 3.72 -2.34 -15.49
N PRO A 408 4.51 -2.03 -14.46
CA PRO A 408 4.32 -0.86 -13.61
C PRO A 408 4.27 0.48 -14.35
N ASN A 409 4.74 0.52 -15.60
CA ASN A 409 4.72 1.72 -16.46
C ASN A 409 3.67 1.65 -17.59
N GLY A 410 2.64 0.77 -17.47
CA GLY A 410 1.58 0.67 -18.49
C GLY A 410 2.00 0.03 -19.82
N THR A 411 3.22 -0.45 -19.95
CA THR A 411 3.78 -1.10 -21.13
C THR A 411 3.69 -2.61 -20.96
N GLY A 412 3.08 -3.28 -21.87
CA GLY A 412 2.87 -4.71 -22.16
C GLY A 412 3.28 -5.81 -21.17
N ALA A 413 2.93 -7.05 -21.48
CA ALA A 413 3.40 -8.23 -20.75
C ALA A 413 4.90 -8.41 -20.95
N ALA A 414 5.65 -8.78 -19.88
CA ALA A 414 7.07 -9.09 -20.01
C ALA A 414 7.28 -10.24 -20.99
N SER A 415 8.19 -10.06 -21.93
CA SER A 415 8.62 -11.08 -22.89
C SER A 415 9.74 -11.92 -22.30
N ILE A 416 9.73 -13.22 -22.57
CA ILE A 416 10.82 -14.12 -22.12
C ILE A 416 11.83 -14.28 -23.26
N LEU A 417 13.05 -13.85 -23.02
CA LEU A 417 14.21 -14.12 -23.88
C LEU A 417 14.94 -15.34 -23.34
N ALA A 418 14.89 -16.45 -24.05
CA ALA A 418 15.42 -17.74 -23.60
C ALA A 418 16.97 -17.82 -23.65
N SER A 419 17.60 -16.98 -24.49
CA SER A 419 19.06 -16.89 -24.58
C SER A 419 19.45 -15.46 -24.94
N ILE A 420 20.41 -14.92 -24.22
CA ILE A 420 20.89 -13.55 -24.38
C ILE A 420 22.40 -13.59 -24.66
N ASP A 421 22.80 -12.98 -25.78
CA ASP A 421 24.19 -12.73 -26.11
C ASP A 421 24.68 -11.35 -25.60
N PRO A 422 26.00 -11.06 -25.69
CA PRO A 422 26.55 -9.79 -25.21
C PRO A 422 25.97 -8.54 -25.90
N GLU A 423 25.58 -8.64 -27.18
CA GLU A 423 25.03 -7.50 -27.93
C GLU A 423 23.60 -7.18 -27.49
N ILE A 424 22.78 -8.21 -27.28
CA ILE A 424 21.44 -8.07 -26.71
C ILE A 424 21.54 -7.51 -25.30
N TRP A 425 22.44 -8.06 -24.47
CA TRP A 425 22.62 -7.62 -23.09
C TRP A 425 23.03 -6.15 -22.98
N ALA A 426 23.89 -5.67 -23.86
CA ALA A 426 24.34 -4.28 -23.86
C ALA A 426 23.21 -3.25 -24.09
N ARG A 427 22.04 -3.67 -24.61
CA ARG A 427 20.87 -2.83 -24.87
C ARG A 427 19.82 -2.90 -23.75
N LEU A 428 20.02 -3.76 -22.75
CA LEU A 428 19.10 -3.98 -21.65
C LEU A 428 19.55 -3.22 -20.40
N THR A 429 18.60 -2.91 -19.52
CA THR A 429 18.86 -2.35 -18.20
C THR A 429 18.22 -3.25 -17.13
N LEU A 430 18.88 -3.37 -15.99
CA LEU A 430 18.32 -4.15 -14.87
C LEU A 430 17.36 -3.31 -14.04
N ALA A 431 16.20 -3.89 -13.70
CA ALA A 431 15.35 -3.35 -12.65
C ALA A 431 16.01 -3.56 -11.27
N ALA A 432 15.67 -2.69 -10.33
CA ALA A 432 16.19 -2.81 -8.97
C ALA A 432 15.93 -4.22 -8.39
N ARG A 433 16.94 -4.78 -7.73
CA ARG A 433 16.89 -6.09 -7.03
C ARG A 433 16.68 -7.34 -7.90
N VAL A 434 16.86 -7.26 -9.20
CA VAL A 434 16.89 -8.46 -10.03
C VAL A 434 18.13 -9.30 -9.72
N VAL A 435 19.24 -8.65 -9.42
CA VAL A 435 20.48 -9.29 -8.91
C VAL A 435 20.77 -8.74 -7.53
N ALA A 436 20.24 -9.38 -6.50
CA ALA A 436 20.51 -9.00 -5.11
C ALA A 436 21.85 -9.62 -4.64
N PRO A 437 22.65 -8.92 -3.80
CA PRO A 437 22.40 -7.62 -3.18
C PRO A 437 22.89 -6.39 -3.98
N CYS A 438 23.29 -6.58 -5.23
CA CYS A 438 23.90 -5.53 -6.06
C CYS A 438 22.90 -4.43 -6.46
N ASP A 439 23.42 -3.21 -6.65
CA ASP A 439 22.66 -2.20 -7.37
C ASP A 439 22.46 -2.58 -8.87
N PRO A 440 21.54 -1.94 -9.60
CA PRO A 440 21.28 -2.30 -11.00
C PRO A 440 22.48 -2.18 -11.94
N ALA A 441 23.36 -1.20 -11.73
CA ALA A 441 24.54 -0.97 -12.60
C ALA A 441 25.60 -2.05 -12.36
N ASP A 442 25.92 -2.34 -11.09
CA ASP A 442 26.87 -3.38 -10.72
C ASP A 442 26.36 -4.77 -11.10
N GLY A 443 25.07 -5.06 -10.88
CA GLY A 443 24.43 -6.29 -11.30
C GLY A 443 24.46 -6.48 -12.82
N HIS A 444 24.23 -5.42 -13.60
CA HIS A 444 24.33 -5.46 -15.06
C HIS A 444 25.75 -5.78 -15.51
N ALA A 445 26.77 -5.14 -14.91
CA ALA A 445 28.18 -5.39 -15.22
C ALA A 445 28.59 -6.84 -14.90
N LEU A 446 28.15 -7.38 -13.76
CA LEU A 446 28.38 -8.74 -13.32
C LEU A 446 27.82 -9.78 -14.29
N VAL A 447 26.55 -9.63 -14.70
CA VAL A 447 25.88 -10.52 -15.66
C VAL A 447 26.52 -10.40 -17.04
N GLY A 448 26.87 -9.19 -17.47
CA GLY A 448 27.59 -8.97 -18.72
C GLY A 448 28.96 -9.65 -18.75
N ALA A 449 29.69 -9.66 -17.64
CA ALA A 449 30.92 -10.43 -17.50
C ALA A 449 30.66 -11.95 -17.61
N ALA A 450 29.67 -12.47 -16.90
CA ALA A 450 29.29 -13.88 -16.96
C ALA A 450 28.91 -14.32 -18.38
N ILE A 451 28.17 -13.49 -19.14
CA ILE A 451 27.84 -13.79 -20.55
C ILE A 451 29.11 -13.88 -21.41
N ARG A 452 30.06 -12.96 -21.24
CA ARG A 452 31.34 -13.00 -21.97
C ARG A 452 32.16 -14.23 -21.63
N ASP A 453 32.03 -14.73 -20.41
CA ASP A 453 32.68 -15.97 -19.93
C ASP A 453 31.91 -17.25 -20.32
N GLY A 454 30.87 -17.14 -21.15
CA GLY A 454 30.11 -18.24 -21.69
C GLY A 454 28.93 -18.72 -20.82
N ALA A 455 28.47 -17.91 -19.87
CA ALA A 455 27.24 -18.21 -19.14
C ALA A 455 26.01 -18.11 -20.05
N ARG A 456 25.07 -19.04 -19.86
CA ARG A 456 23.74 -18.97 -20.47
C ARG A 456 22.86 -18.03 -19.63
N VAL A 457 22.23 -17.08 -20.27
CA VAL A 457 21.33 -16.12 -19.61
C VAL A 457 19.98 -16.12 -20.30
N SER A 458 18.92 -16.21 -19.51
CA SER A 458 17.54 -15.99 -19.94
C SER A 458 16.95 -14.84 -19.14
N ALA A 459 16.20 -13.94 -19.77
CA ALA A 459 15.62 -12.80 -19.11
C ALA A 459 14.14 -12.62 -19.43
N ALA A 460 13.38 -12.15 -18.45
CA ALA A 460 12.07 -11.54 -18.64
C ALA A 460 12.26 -10.04 -18.82
N VAL A 461 11.77 -9.48 -19.92
CA VAL A 461 11.96 -8.07 -20.27
C VAL A 461 10.63 -7.35 -20.47
N ASP A 462 10.55 -6.12 -19.99
CA ASP A 462 9.51 -5.14 -20.31
C ASP A 462 10.16 -4.01 -21.12
N GLY A 463 9.96 -4.05 -22.43
CA GLY A 463 10.74 -3.21 -23.35
C GLY A 463 12.24 -3.53 -23.27
N THR A 464 13.05 -2.60 -22.78
CA THR A 464 14.49 -2.77 -22.54
C THR A 464 14.84 -3.07 -21.08
N LEU A 465 13.84 -3.05 -20.17
CA LEU A 465 14.06 -3.27 -18.76
C LEU A 465 13.99 -4.77 -18.40
N VAL A 466 15.08 -5.32 -17.86
CA VAL A 466 15.11 -6.69 -17.34
C VAL A 466 14.42 -6.73 -15.98
N VAL A 467 13.29 -7.42 -15.91
CA VAL A 467 12.47 -7.58 -14.70
C VAL A 467 12.59 -8.96 -14.07
N GLY A 468 13.27 -9.88 -14.74
CA GLY A 468 13.60 -11.21 -14.21
C GLY A 468 14.79 -11.81 -14.95
N LEU A 469 15.59 -12.62 -14.27
CA LEU A 469 16.85 -13.15 -14.78
C LEU A 469 17.10 -14.58 -14.29
N ALA A 470 17.58 -15.45 -15.16
CA ALA A 470 18.17 -16.74 -14.82
C ALA A 470 19.53 -16.89 -15.53
N VAL A 471 20.55 -17.21 -14.76
CA VAL A 471 21.93 -17.34 -15.24
C VAL A 471 22.48 -18.73 -14.89
N SER A 472 23.07 -19.43 -15.86
CA SER A 472 23.79 -20.68 -15.60
C SER A 472 25.10 -20.73 -16.36
N HIS A 473 26.08 -21.49 -15.83
CA HIS A 473 27.35 -21.74 -16.48
C HIS A 473 27.43 -23.19 -16.89
N SER A 474 27.87 -23.48 -18.14
CA SER A 474 28.19 -24.83 -18.58
C SER A 474 29.64 -25.13 -18.22
N ARG A 475 29.87 -25.99 -17.26
CA ARG A 475 31.23 -26.54 -17.07
C ARG A 475 31.51 -27.53 -18.20
N ALA A 476 32.14 -27.07 -19.25
CA ALA A 476 32.83 -27.99 -20.16
C ALA A 476 33.83 -28.79 -19.35
N GLY A 477 33.72 -30.12 -19.43
CA GLY A 477 34.46 -31.05 -18.58
C GLY A 477 35.94 -30.74 -18.47
N ALA A 478 36.43 -30.59 -17.26
CA ALA A 478 37.83 -30.52 -16.94
C ALA A 478 38.46 -31.91 -17.26
N ARG A 479 39.38 -31.90 -18.22
CA ARG A 479 40.37 -32.94 -18.57
C ARG A 479 39.84 -34.29 -19.07
N ALA A 480 39.98 -34.46 -20.34
CA ALA A 480 40.06 -35.75 -20.97
C ALA A 480 41.23 -36.58 -20.37
N GLY A 481 40.89 -37.52 -19.50
CA GLY A 481 41.69 -38.68 -19.20
C GLY A 481 41.01 -39.86 -19.90
N THR A 482 41.64 -40.39 -20.89
CA THR A 482 41.40 -41.64 -21.65
C THR A 482 40.28 -42.54 -21.11
N GLY A 483 39.12 -42.52 -21.78
CA GLY A 483 38.03 -43.48 -21.58
C GLY A 483 36.75 -42.96 -22.26
N ALA A 484 36.33 -43.68 -23.31
CA ALA A 484 35.13 -43.38 -24.07
C ALA A 484 33.89 -43.43 -23.17
N GLY A 485 33.33 -42.25 -22.88
CA GLY A 485 32.04 -42.10 -22.22
C GLY A 485 31.43 -40.77 -22.69
N ASN A 486 30.21 -40.82 -23.20
CA ASN A 486 29.42 -39.66 -23.58
C ASN A 486 29.33 -38.66 -22.39
N GLY A 487 30.19 -37.65 -22.37
CA GLY A 487 30.18 -36.62 -21.36
C GLY A 487 28.99 -35.67 -21.59
N ALA A 488 27.89 -35.96 -20.94
CA ALA A 488 26.82 -34.96 -20.80
C ALA A 488 27.37 -33.75 -20.04
N GLY A 489 27.34 -32.55 -20.62
CA GLY A 489 27.75 -31.31 -19.97
C GLY A 489 26.83 -31.02 -18.78
N THR A 490 27.41 -30.57 -17.67
CA THR A 490 26.63 -30.13 -16.51
C THR A 490 26.58 -28.61 -16.50
N GLY A 491 25.39 -28.04 -16.59
CA GLY A 491 25.14 -26.61 -16.40
C GLY A 491 24.77 -26.29 -14.93
N GLU A 492 25.37 -25.28 -14.38
CA GLU A 492 25.10 -24.79 -13.02
C GLU A 492 24.26 -23.50 -13.08
N LEU A 493 23.09 -23.49 -12.39
CA LEU A 493 22.29 -22.27 -12.26
C LEU A 493 22.96 -21.37 -11.22
N LEU A 494 23.48 -20.23 -11.66
CA LEU A 494 24.23 -19.29 -10.82
C LEU A 494 23.32 -18.27 -10.16
N ALA A 495 22.24 -17.85 -10.84
CA ALA A 495 21.31 -16.86 -10.31
C ALA A 495 19.90 -17.06 -10.89
N LEU A 496 18.90 -16.79 -10.07
CA LEU A 496 17.50 -16.65 -10.46
C LEU A 496 16.91 -15.48 -9.65
N GLY A 497 16.47 -14.43 -10.33
CA GLY A 497 15.89 -13.26 -9.69
C GLY A 497 14.72 -12.70 -10.48
N VAL A 498 13.76 -12.11 -9.79
CA VAL A 498 12.64 -11.35 -10.38
C VAL A 498 12.50 -10.06 -9.58
N ALA A 499 12.39 -8.92 -10.28
CA ALA A 499 12.20 -7.63 -9.64
C ALA A 499 10.94 -7.64 -8.75
N PRO A 500 10.96 -6.99 -7.58
CA PRO A 500 9.86 -7.04 -6.62
C PRO A 500 8.49 -6.67 -7.20
N ALA A 501 8.42 -5.65 -8.04
CA ALA A 501 7.18 -5.23 -8.71
C ALA A 501 6.60 -6.30 -9.68
N TRP A 502 7.37 -7.33 -10.02
CA TRP A 502 7.02 -8.40 -10.95
C TRP A 502 6.89 -9.77 -10.29
N CYS A 503 7.12 -9.86 -8.99
CA CYS A 503 6.88 -11.09 -8.24
C CYS A 503 5.41 -11.51 -8.33
N ARG A 504 5.14 -12.84 -8.22
CA ARG A 504 3.80 -13.48 -8.32
C ARG A 504 3.10 -13.40 -9.69
N ARG A 505 3.77 -12.94 -10.73
CA ARG A 505 3.22 -12.93 -12.11
C ARG A 505 3.58 -14.19 -12.91
N GLY A 506 4.01 -15.25 -12.24
CA GLY A 506 4.45 -16.50 -12.90
C GLY A 506 5.78 -16.38 -13.65
N ILE A 507 6.45 -15.20 -13.59
CA ILE A 507 7.68 -14.92 -14.36
C ILE A 507 8.82 -15.84 -13.95
N ALA A 508 9.01 -16.10 -12.65
CA ALA A 508 10.08 -17.00 -12.19
C ALA A 508 9.94 -18.40 -12.75
N GLY A 509 8.73 -18.96 -12.76
CA GLY A 509 8.44 -20.28 -13.35
C GLY A 509 8.62 -20.31 -14.86
N ALA A 510 8.12 -19.30 -15.58
CA ALA A 510 8.25 -19.17 -17.02
C ALA A 510 9.72 -18.97 -17.44
N LEU A 511 10.45 -18.12 -16.70
CA LEU A 511 11.86 -17.86 -16.93
C LEU A 511 12.73 -19.12 -16.71
N LEU A 512 12.50 -19.82 -15.61
CA LEU A 512 13.22 -21.06 -15.30
C LEU A 512 12.88 -22.16 -16.33
N GLY A 513 11.62 -22.27 -16.75
CA GLY A 513 11.19 -23.19 -17.81
C GLY A 513 11.87 -22.90 -19.16
N ALA A 514 11.90 -21.64 -19.59
CA ALA A 514 12.57 -21.21 -20.81
C ALA A 514 14.10 -21.44 -20.74
N HIS A 515 14.70 -21.14 -19.57
CA HIS A 515 16.12 -21.35 -19.34
C HIS A 515 16.53 -22.83 -19.44
N VAL A 516 15.74 -23.70 -18.82
CA VAL A 516 15.96 -25.17 -18.92
C VAL A 516 15.73 -25.69 -20.34
N ALA A 517 14.70 -25.21 -21.03
CA ALA A 517 14.42 -25.57 -22.41
C ALA A 517 15.53 -25.14 -23.38
N SER A 518 16.33 -24.13 -23.05
CA SER A 518 17.49 -23.69 -23.83
C SER A 518 18.73 -24.57 -23.66
N ALA A 519 18.71 -25.53 -22.72
CA ALA A 519 19.78 -26.50 -22.53
C ALA A 519 19.79 -27.54 -23.68
N GLY A 520 20.98 -27.95 -24.13
CA GLY A 520 21.14 -28.94 -25.20
C GLY A 520 20.62 -30.33 -24.78
N PRO A 521 20.28 -31.19 -25.76
CA PRO A 521 19.86 -32.57 -25.47
C PRO A 521 20.92 -33.31 -24.66
N GLY A 522 20.55 -33.94 -23.55
CA GLY A 522 21.45 -34.67 -22.66
C GLY A 522 22.25 -33.81 -21.67
N GLU A 523 22.11 -32.48 -21.70
CA GLU A 523 22.76 -31.58 -20.74
C GLU A 523 22.06 -31.66 -19.38
N THR A 524 22.84 -31.89 -18.32
CA THR A 524 22.33 -31.86 -16.94
C THR A 524 22.52 -30.45 -16.38
N VAL A 525 21.45 -29.75 -16.08
CA VAL A 525 21.53 -28.46 -15.40
C VAL A 525 21.54 -28.70 -13.88
N GLN A 526 22.69 -28.45 -13.24
CA GLN A 526 22.83 -28.49 -11.80
C GLN A 526 22.72 -27.07 -11.25
N ALA A 527 21.78 -26.84 -10.35
CA ALA A 527 21.84 -25.67 -9.46
C ALA A 527 22.70 -26.10 -8.26
N ALA A 528 23.95 -25.70 -8.23
CA ALA A 528 24.86 -26.08 -7.14
C ALA A 528 24.42 -25.39 -5.82
N MET A 529 23.94 -24.18 -5.89
CA MET A 529 23.38 -23.45 -4.76
C MET A 529 22.38 -22.41 -5.25
N VAL A 530 21.14 -22.45 -4.78
CA VAL A 530 20.19 -21.35 -4.91
C VAL A 530 20.21 -20.62 -3.57
N THR A 531 20.92 -19.51 -3.51
CA THR A 531 20.92 -18.66 -2.33
C THR A 531 19.62 -17.87 -2.29
N VAL A 532 18.84 -18.07 -1.24
CA VAL A 532 17.62 -17.29 -0.99
C VAL A 532 18.01 -16.14 -0.09
N ALA A 533 17.76 -14.90 -0.52
CA ALA A 533 18.08 -13.73 0.30
C ALA A 533 17.42 -13.85 1.67
N GLU A 534 18.18 -13.65 2.74
CA GLU A 534 17.68 -13.77 4.13
C GLU A 534 16.51 -12.85 4.41
N ARG A 535 16.44 -11.72 3.75
CA ARG A 535 15.35 -10.75 3.92
C ARG A 535 15.14 -9.90 2.67
N ASP A 536 13.95 -9.93 2.12
CA ASP A 536 13.46 -8.88 1.22
C ASP A 536 12.46 -8.03 2.01
N PRO A 537 12.73 -6.73 2.24
CA PRO A 537 11.83 -5.85 2.99
C PRO A 537 10.45 -5.68 2.33
N MET A 538 10.29 -6.13 1.09
CA MET A 538 9.02 -6.11 0.36
C MET A 538 8.30 -7.46 0.36
N GLU A 539 8.84 -8.48 1.02
CA GLU A 539 8.20 -9.81 1.15
C GLU A 539 8.11 -10.26 2.62
N PRO A 540 6.91 -10.67 3.09
CA PRO A 540 6.65 -11.03 4.48
C PRO A 540 7.16 -12.44 4.86
N LEU A 541 8.04 -13.03 4.07
CA LEU A 541 8.45 -14.42 4.20
C LEU A 541 9.76 -14.53 4.97
N ASP A 542 9.78 -15.40 5.97
CA ASP A 542 11.02 -15.81 6.61
C ASP A 542 11.88 -16.69 5.70
N LEU A 543 13.12 -16.99 6.12
CA LEU A 543 14.03 -17.79 5.33
C LEU A 543 13.48 -19.20 5.04
N ALA A 544 12.80 -19.84 5.99
CA ALA A 544 12.22 -21.18 5.83
C ALA A 544 11.11 -21.19 4.77
N ASP A 545 10.26 -20.16 4.77
CA ASP A 545 9.21 -20.00 3.76
C ASP A 545 9.79 -19.75 2.37
N ARG A 546 10.81 -18.91 2.25
CA ARG A 546 11.50 -18.63 0.98
C ARG A 546 12.20 -19.86 0.44
N MET A 547 12.84 -20.63 1.30
CA MET A 547 13.46 -21.90 0.96
C MET A 547 12.42 -22.92 0.47
N SER A 548 11.27 -23.00 1.12
CA SER A 548 10.16 -23.86 0.71
C SER A 548 9.60 -23.48 -0.66
N ILE A 549 9.49 -22.17 -0.96
CA ILE A 549 9.06 -21.66 -2.26
C ILE A 549 10.10 -21.97 -3.34
N ALA A 550 11.36 -21.66 -3.09
CA ALA A 550 12.44 -21.94 -4.02
C ALA A 550 12.51 -23.44 -4.37
N ARG A 551 12.38 -24.32 -3.37
CA ARG A 551 12.30 -25.78 -3.56
C ARG A 551 11.14 -26.14 -4.47
N ARG A 552 9.92 -25.69 -4.21
CA ARG A 552 8.74 -26.03 -5.02
C ARG A 552 8.82 -25.48 -6.45
N LEU A 553 9.38 -24.29 -6.66
CA LEU A 553 9.64 -23.75 -7.99
C LEU A 553 10.59 -24.65 -8.79
N LEU A 554 11.69 -25.09 -8.19
CA LEU A 554 12.65 -25.98 -8.80
C LEU A 554 12.06 -27.36 -9.09
N GLU A 555 11.30 -27.95 -8.16
CA GLU A 555 10.61 -29.22 -8.34
C GLU A 555 9.57 -29.17 -9.47
N ARG A 556 8.78 -28.11 -9.57
CA ARG A 556 7.83 -27.90 -10.69
C ARG A 556 8.54 -27.73 -12.03
N ALA A 557 9.71 -27.12 -12.04
CA ALA A 557 10.55 -27.04 -13.24
C ALA A 557 11.28 -28.36 -13.55
N GLY A 558 11.03 -29.41 -12.75
CA GLY A 558 11.54 -30.76 -12.96
C GLY A 558 12.94 -31.00 -12.38
N TYR A 559 13.40 -30.16 -11.46
CA TYR A 559 14.62 -30.41 -10.70
C TYR A 559 14.35 -31.38 -9.54
N ARG A 560 15.32 -32.23 -9.22
CA ARG A 560 15.37 -32.91 -7.92
C ARG A 560 16.10 -32.01 -6.92
N VAL A 561 15.44 -31.69 -5.80
CA VAL A 561 15.98 -30.79 -4.79
C VAL A 561 16.33 -31.62 -3.55
N GLY A 562 17.57 -31.59 -3.14
CA GLY A 562 18.08 -32.26 -1.94
C GLY A 562 18.81 -31.28 -1.01
N PRO A 563 19.16 -31.71 0.24
CA PRO A 563 20.08 -30.97 1.07
C PRO A 563 21.43 -30.83 0.38
N ALA A 564 22.13 -29.76 0.59
CA ALA A 564 23.50 -29.59 0.11
C ALA A 564 24.39 -30.65 0.81
N ASP A 565 24.85 -31.66 0.05
CA ASP A 565 25.84 -32.65 0.55
C ASP A 565 27.18 -31.95 0.73
N GLY A 566 27.54 -31.63 1.93
CA GLY A 566 28.83 -31.08 2.32
C GLY A 566 28.84 -30.89 3.84
N ASP A 567 29.96 -31.26 4.44
CA ASP A 567 30.25 -31.21 5.87
C ASP A 567 29.33 -30.28 6.71
N LEU A 568 28.48 -30.87 7.55
CA LEU A 568 27.44 -30.21 8.37
C LEU A 568 27.93 -29.05 9.26
N ARG A 569 29.22 -28.72 9.20
CA ARG A 569 29.83 -27.62 9.97
C ARG A 569 29.94 -26.30 9.22
N THR A 570 29.65 -26.28 7.91
CA THR A 570 29.75 -25.08 7.04
C THR A 570 28.57 -24.91 6.08
N ALA A 571 27.49 -25.67 6.24
CA ALA A 571 26.33 -25.57 5.36
C ALA A 571 25.57 -24.25 5.62
N ASP A 572 25.53 -23.38 4.63
CA ASP A 572 24.68 -22.20 4.62
C ASP A 572 23.20 -22.64 4.66
N PRO A 573 22.45 -22.30 5.71
CA PRO A 573 21.05 -22.72 5.85
C PRO A 573 20.13 -22.16 4.76
N SER A 574 20.61 -21.17 3.97
CA SER A 574 19.88 -20.56 2.86
C SER A 574 20.07 -21.27 1.51
N ALA A 575 20.83 -22.37 1.45
CA ALA A 575 21.21 -23.04 0.20
C ALA A 575 20.37 -24.29 -0.11
N LEU A 576 19.94 -24.43 -1.36
CA LEU A 576 19.29 -25.61 -1.92
C LEU A 576 20.10 -26.18 -3.08
N ARG A 577 20.32 -27.50 -3.10
CA ARG A 577 20.87 -28.17 -4.24
C ARG A 577 19.76 -28.74 -5.13
N ALA A 578 19.76 -28.39 -6.40
CA ALA A 578 18.78 -28.86 -7.36
C ALA A 578 19.48 -29.44 -8.60
N VAL A 579 18.99 -30.59 -9.10
CA VAL A 579 19.54 -31.25 -10.26
C VAL A 579 18.43 -31.65 -11.23
N ARG A 580 18.57 -31.29 -12.51
CA ARG A 580 17.70 -31.75 -13.60
C ARG A 580 18.52 -32.25 -14.77
N THR A 581 18.10 -33.38 -15.36
CA THR A 581 18.64 -33.86 -16.62
C THR A 581 17.68 -33.45 -17.73
N ALA A 582 18.16 -32.72 -18.74
CA ALA A 582 17.38 -32.39 -19.92
C ALA A 582 17.05 -33.68 -20.69
N ARG A 583 15.78 -33.89 -21.07
CA ARG A 583 15.31 -35.03 -21.86
C ARG A 583 15.44 -34.78 -23.34
#